data_8c9e277ea2341b021223039955692eae
#
_entry.id   8c9e277ea2341b021223039955692eae
#
_cell.length_a   1.000
_cell.length_b   1.000
_cell.length_c   1.000
_cell.angle_alpha   90.00
_cell.angle_beta   90.00
_cell.angle_gamma   90.00
#
_symmetry.space_group_name_H-M   'P 1'
#
loop_
_entity.id
_entity.type
_entity.pdbx_description
1 polymer ?
#
loop_
_entity_poly.entity_id
_entity_poly.type
_entity_poly.pdbx_seq_one_letter_code
_entity_poly.pdbx_strand_id
1 'polypeptide(L)'
;MTALATEVRRGPGYWLGGYRAMLRYDLLNMRDFLSFFLLIQVLMGAGMAIIYGFYFEEVPPLAATFIATGAPTLAIVPVGMTLVPAAVAQYKWSNTYDFLWSLPVPRLVTAASNFTIFTVLSVPGFVVTLLVAAWRYDLDLAVSWSIVPAVLAASLMAVSVGWGAAHAIPDPRITNLLVNLVIFVVLLFSPIAFPIENFPDWLASLHRVLPFWSMANVVRAGLTDGLVADLGRHYAVLAAWTVCAWTVAAWVVGRRR
;
A
#
# COMPACT_ATOMS: atom_id res chain seq x y z
N MET A 1 28.06 -10.04 -42.31
CA MET A 1 27.64 -9.71 -40.93
C MET A 1 26.34 -10.42 -40.67
N THR A 2 26.43 -11.61 -40.08
CA THR A 2 25.27 -12.44 -39.72
C THR A 2 24.61 -11.82 -38.48
N ALA A 3 23.43 -11.24 -38.66
CA ALA A 3 22.62 -10.78 -37.53
C ALA A 3 22.30 -12.01 -36.65
N LEU A 4 22.89 -12.05 -35.47
CA LEU A 4 22.50 -12.95 -34.41
C LEU A 4 21.07 -12.55 -34.02
N ALA A 5 20.09 -13.18 -34.64
CA ALA A 5 18.71 -13.18 -34.17
C ALA A 5 18.72 -13.79 -32.76
N THR A 6 18.77 -12.97 -31.76
CA THR A 6 18.57 -13.40 -30.38
C THR A 6 17.17 -13.99 -30.29
N GLU A 7 17.09 -15.32 -30.32
CA GLU A 7 15.84 -16.02 -30.01
C GLU A 7 15.33 -15.47 -28.66
N VAL A 8 14.24 -14.73 -28.72
CA VAL A 8 13.55 -14.27 -27.52
C VAL A 8 13.06 -15.51 -26.78
N ARG A 9 13.85 -15.93 -25.79
CA ARG A 9 13.48 -17.07 -24.93
C ARG A 9 12.13 -16.78 -24.32
N ARG A 10 11.12 -17.54 -24.68
CA ARG A 10 9.76 -17.44 -24.16
C ARG A 10 9.48 -18.69 -23.31
N GLY A 11 8.92 -18.52 -22.12
CA GLY A 11 8.54 -19.65 -21.28
C GLY A 11 8.47 -19.29 -19.80
N PRO A 12 7.82 -20.09 -18.98
CA PRO A 12 7.67 -19.83 -17.53
C PRO A 12 9.03 -19.75 -16.79
N GLY A 13 10.01 -20.53 -17.19
CA GLY A 13 11.36 -20.47 -16.62
C GLY A 13 12.09 -19.15 -16.89
N TYR A 14 11.92 -18.59 -18.09
CA TYR A 14 12.47 -17.29 -18.43
C TYR A 14 11.79 -16.15 -17.64
N TRP A 15 10.45 -16.22 -17.51
CA TRP A 15 9.69 -15.27 -16.70
C TRP A 15 10.12 -15.32 -15.24
N LEU A 16 10.26 -16.53 -14.66
CA LEU A 16 10.67 -16.70 -13.26
C LEU A 16 12.12 -16.25 -13.01
N GLY A 17 13.01 -16.51 -13.96
CA GLY A 17 14.39 -16.05 -13.89
C GLY A 17 14.49 -14.51 -13.92
N GLY A 18 13.76 -13.87 -14.82
CA GLY A 18 13.64 -12.41 -14.89
C GLY A 18 13.04 -11.82 -13.61
N TYR A 19 11.99 -12.44 -13.09
CA TYR A 19 11.33 -12.00 -11.85
C TYR A 19 12.28 -12.04 -10.65
N ARG A 20 13.03 -13.13 -10.46
CA ARG A 20 14.04 -13.24 -9.39
C ARG A 20 15.16 -12.21 -9.54
N ALA A 21 15.62 -11.97 -10.77
CA ALA A 21 16.64 -10.97 -11.03
C ALA A 21 16.13 -9.56 -10.69
N MET A 22 14.90 -9.22 -11.09
CA MET A 22 14.28 -7.92 -10.78
C MET A 22 14.04 -7.74 -9.28
N LEU A 23 13.54 -8.77 -8.57
CA LEU A 23 13.40 -8.74 -7.11
C LEU A 23 14.73 -8.43 -6.42
N ARG A 24 15.80 -9.09 -6.85
CA ARG A 24 17.14 -8.86 -6.30
C ARG A 24 17.64 -7.44 -6.60
N TYR A 25 17.42 -6.97 -7.81
CA TYR A 25 17.78 -5.61 -8.23
C TYR A 25 17.07 -4.55 -7.39
N ASP A 26 15.75 -4.65 -7.27
CA ASP A 26 14.92 -3.71 -6.52
C ASP A 26 15.28 -3.73 -5.03
N LEU A 27 15.49 -4.91 -4.45
CA LEU A 27 15.88 -5.05 -3.04
C LEU A 27 17.25 -4.43 -2.75
N LEU A 28 18.23 -4.64 -3.63
CA LEU A 28 19.57 -4.06 -3.49
C LEU A 28 19.54 -2.54 -3.62
N ASN A 29 18.74 -1.99 -4.54
CA ASN A 29 18.59 -0.55 -4.69
C ASN A 29 17.90 0.12 -3.49
N MET A 30 17.03 -0.61 -2.80
CA MET A 30 16.27 -0.05 -1.67
C MET A 30 16.94 -0.28 -0.31
N ARG A 31 17.96 -1.15 -0.23
CA ARG A 31 18.53 -1.60 1.05
C ARG A 31 18.97 -0.45 1.96
N ASP A 32 19.54 0.61 1.39
CA ASP A 32 20.08 1.74 2.14
C ASP A 32 18.98 2.62 2.75
N PHE A 33 17.77 2.54 2.20
CA PHE A 33 16.58 3.26 2.66
C PHE A 33 15.62 2.41 3.50
N LEU A 34 15.80 1.08 3.52
CA LEU A 34 14.86 0.16 4.20
C LEU A 34 14.66 0.51 5.67
N SER A 35 15.74 0.77 6.41
CA SER A 35 15.68 1.10 7.83
C SER A 35 14.91 2.39 8.08
N PHE A 36 15.12 3.39 7.24
CA PHE A 36 14.41 4.68 7.32
C PHE A 36 12.92 4.52 7.03
N PHE A 37 12.56 3.69 6.03
CA PHE A 37 11.15 3.43 5.72
C PHE A 37 10.44 2.64 6.80
N LEU A 38 11.10 1.64 7.39
CA LEU A 38 10.56 0.90 8.52
C LEU A 38 10.32 1.84 9.72
N LEU A 39 11.25 2.75 9.98
CA LEU A 39 11.09 3.76 11.02
C LEU A 39 9.86 4.65 10.75
N ILE A 40 9.70 5.15 9.53
CA ILE A 40 8.53 5.98 9.17
C ILE A 40 7.22 5.19 9.36
N GLN A 41 7.15 3.95 8.90
CA GLN A 41 5.96 3.12 9.05
C GLN A 41 5.59 2.92 10.52
N VAL A 42 6.58 2.57 11.34
CA VAL A 42 6.37 2.37 12.78
C VAL A 42 5.94 3.67 13.46
N LEU A 43 6.59 4.78 13.15
CA LEU A 43 6.22 6.08 13.70
C LEU A 43 4.80 6.50 13.29
N MET A 44 4.41 6.28 12.04
CA MET A 44 3.07 6.61 11.56
C MET A 44 2.01 5.72 12.21
N GLY A 45 2.20 4.40 12.22
CA GLY A 45 1.22 3.48 12.78
C GLY A 45 1.22 3.47 14.30
N ALA A 46 2.34 3.09 14.92
CA ALA A 46 2.46 2.99 16.37
C ALA A 46 2.37 4.36 17.06
N GLY A 47 2.96 5.40 16.45
CA GLY A 47 2.83 6.77 16.92
C GLY A 47 1.38 7.22 16.99
N MET A 48 0.59 6.94 15.93
CA MET A 48 -0.85 7.26 15.94
C MET A 48 -1.61 6.44 16.97
N ALA A 49 -1.31 5.14 17.14
CA ALA A 49 -1.94 4.33 18.17
C ALA A 49 -1.69 4.89 19.57
N ILE A 50 -0.48 5.35 19.85
CA ILE A 50 -0.11 5.94 21.13
C ILE A 50 -0.78 7.32 21.32
N ILE A 51 -0.70 8.20 20.31
CA ILE A 51 -1.25 9.56 20.38
C ILE A 51 -2.75 9.55 20.60
N TYR A 52 -3.49 8.70 19.86
CA TYR A 52 -4.94 8.61 20.03
C TYR A 52 -5.34 8.20 21.45
N GLY A 53 -4.52 7.38 22.13
CA GLY A 53 -4.77 7.02 23.52
C GLY A 53 -4.64 8.17 24.52
N PHE A 54 -3.96 9.27 24.16
CA PHE A 54 -3.86 10.45 25.02
C PHE A 54 -5.05 11.42 24.92
N TYR A 55 -5.89 11.27 23.88
CA TYR A 55 -7.10 12.09 23.74
C TYR A 55 -8.25 11.65 24.67
N PHE A 56 -8.12 10.52 25.32
CA PHE A 56 -9.14 9.98 26.22
C PHE A 56 -8.55 9.76 27.61
N GLU A 57 -9.21 10.23 28.66
CA GLU A 57 -8.85 9.90 30.05
C GLU A 57 -9.02 8.39 30.29
N GLU A 58 -10.16 7.84 29.83
CA GLU A 58 -10.39 6.41 29.71
C GLU A 58 -10.84 6.09 28.27
N VAL A 59 -10.13 5.21 27.58
CA VAL A 59 -10.46 4.84 26.21
C VAL A 59 -11.61 3.83 26.23
N PRO A 60 -12.81 4.17 25.69
CA PRO A 60 -13.90 3.22 25.63
C PRO A 60 -13.47 1.96 24.85
N PRO A 61 -13.91 0.74 25.24
CA PRO A 61 -13.47 -0.52 24.61
C PRO A 61 -13.67 -0.54 23.10
N LEU A 62 -14.77 0.02 22.60
CA LEU A 62 -15.04 0.10 21.17
C LEU A 62 -14.04 1.04 20.46
N ALA A 63 -13.74 2.20 21.05
CA ALA A 63 -12.77 3.13 20.49
C ALA A 63 -11.36 2.52 20.50
N ALA A 64 -10.96 1.84 21.58
CA ALA A 64 -9.71 1.11 21.67
C ALA A 64 -9.58 0.07 20.55
N THR A 65 -10.63 -0.70 20.29
CA THR A 65 -10.68 -1.69 19.21
C THR A 65 -10.52 -1.03 17.82
N PHE A 66 -11.23 0.08 17.57
CA PHE A 66 -11.12 0.81 16.30
C PHE A 66 -9.70 1.38 16.10
N ILE A 67 -9.10 1.96 17.13
CA ILE A 67 -7.73 2.49 17.07
C ILE A 67 -6.73 1.35 16.86
N ALA A 68 -6.82 0.28 17.65
CA ALA A 68 -5.87 -0.83 17.58
C ALA A 68 -5.93 -1.61 16.27
N THR A 69 -7.09 -1.71 15.64
CA THR A 69 -7.25 -2.36 14.33
C THR A 69 -7.03 -1.42 13.16
N GLY A 70 -7.24 -0.12 13.35
CA GLY A 70 -7.03 0.92 12.33
C GLY A 70 -5.57 1.38 12.21
N ALA A 71 -4.88 1.57 13.32
CA ALA A 71 -3.50 2.05 13.33
C ALA A 71 -2.54 1.18 12.47
N PRO A 72 -2.60 -0.17 12.48
CA PRO A 72 -1.80 -0.98 11.58
C PRO A 72 -2.09 -0.71 10.10
N THR A 73 -3.33 -0.39 9.74
CA THR A 73 -3.69 -0.01 8.37
C THR A 73 -3.03 1.32 7.97
N LEU A 74 -2.92 2.27 8.92
CA LEU A 74 -2.19 3.53 8.69
C LEU A 74 -0.70 3.31 8.43
N ALA A 75 -0.09 2.24 8.93
CA ALA A 75 1.30 1.89 8.62
C ALA A 75 1.48 1.39 7.16
N ILE A 76 0.44 0.85 6.52
CA ILE A 76 0.47 0.40 5.12
C ILE A 76 0.41 1.60 4.15
N VAL A 77 -0.37 2.63 4.46
CA VAL A 77 -0.65 3.76 3.57
C VAL A 77 0.61 4.46 3.05
N PRO A 78 1.62 4.80 3.89
CA PRO A 78 2.84 5.46 3.42
C PRO A 78 3.65 4.63 2.43
N VAL A 79 3.61 3.30 2.51
CA VAL A 79 4.29 2.43 1.55
C VAL A 79 3.73 2.65 0.16
N GLY A 80 2.42 2.55 0.00
CA GLY A 80 1.78 2.77 -1.30
C GLY A 80 1.83 4.22 -1.75
N MET A 81 1.53 5.16 -0.87
CA MET A 81 1.32 6.56 -1.23
C MET A 81 2.57 7.44 -1.21
N THR A 82 3.67 7.04 -0.56
CA THR A 82 4.93 7.81 -0.56
C THR A 82 6.04 7.02 -1.23
N LEU A 83 6.27 5.80 -0.78
CA LEU A 83 7.42 5.02 -1.19
C LEU A 83 7.37 4.64 -2.66
N VAL A 84 6.23 4.16 -3.12
CA VAL A 84 6.04 3.78 -4.52
C VAL A 84 6.19 4.96 -5.47
N PRO A 85 5.49 6.11 -5.28
CA PRO A 85 5.70 7.27 -6.11
C PRO A 85 7.13 7.83 -6.06
N ALA A 86 7.78 7.81 -4.90
CA ALA A 86 9.18 8.24 -4.78
C ALA A 86 10.13 7.34 -5.59
N ALA A 87 9.94 6.02 -5.55
CA ALA A 87 10.72 5.07 -6.35
C ALA A 87 10.51 5.29 -7.85
N VAL A 88 9.25 5.48 -8.28
CA VAL A 88 8.92 5.79 -9.68
C VAL A 88 9.51 7.13 -10.11
N ALA A 89 9.47 8.15 -9.23
CA ALA A 89 10.08 9.45 -9.48
C ALA A 89 11.60 9.33 -9.66
N GLN A 90 12.25 8.56 -8.80
CA GLN A 90 13.69 8.28 -8.90
C GLN A 90 14.03 7.59 -10.23
N TYR A 91 13.26 6.61 -10.66
CA TYR A 91 13.46 5.95 -11.96
C TYR A 91 13.29 6.90 -13.15
N LYS A 92 12.37 7.89 -13.05
CA LYS A 92 12.20 8.93 -14.07
C LYS A 92 13.40 9.89 -14.11
N TRP A 93 13.93 10.30 -12.96
CA TRP A 93 15.06 11.23 -12.89
C TRP A 93 16.41 10.62 -13.31
N SER A 94 16.61 9.36 -12.96
CA SER A 94 17.86 8.64 -13.28
C SER A 94 17.87 7.97 -14.65
N ASN A 95 16.82 8.14 -15.48
CA ASN A 95 16.61 7.44 -16.75
C ASN A 95 16.68 5.90 -16.61
N THR A 96 16.43 5.40 -15.41
CA THR A 96 16.43 3.96 -15.13
C THR A 96 15.37 3.22 -15.92
N TYR A 97 14.26 3.88 -16.28
CA TYR A 97 13.24 3.29 -17.15
C TYR A 97 13.79 2.92 -18.52
N ASP A 98 14.59 3.79 -19.16
CA ASP A 98 15.17 3.52 -20.49
C ASP A 98 16.14 2.33 -20.40
N PHE A 99 16.93 2.26 -19.32
CA PHE A 99 17.77 1.11 -19.02
C PHE A 99 16.95 -0.17 -18.83
N LEU A 100 15.94 -0.17 -17.96
CA LEU A 100 15.10 -1.33 -17.69
C LEU A 100 14.34 -1.80 -18.94
N TRP A 101 13.95 -0.88 -19.81
CA TRP A 101 13.26 -1.21 -21.06
C TRP A 101 14.22 -1.73 -22.15
N SER A 102 15.50 -1.47 -22.05
CA SER A 102 16.52 -2.07 -22.92
C SER A 102 16.86 -3.52 -22.53
N LEU A 103 16.50 -3.92 -21.29
CA LEU A 103 16.75 -5.30 -20.85
C LEU A 103 15.76 -6.26 -21.53
N PRO A 104 16.21 -7.48 -21.84
CA PRO A 104 15.37 -8.51 -22.42
C PRO A 104 14.46 -9.16 -21.34
N VAL A 105 13.77 -8.35 -20.56
CA VAL A 105 12.88 -8.78 -19.47
C VAL A 105 11.44 -8.33 -19.78
N PRO A 106 10.43 -9.19 -19.65
CA PRO A 106 9.05 -8.79 -19.86
C PRO A 106 8.65 -7.66 -18.89
N ARG A 107 8.00 -6.61 -19.40
CA ARG A 107 7.57 -5.44 -18.59
C ARG A 107 6.71 -5.80 -17.39
N LEU A 108 5.88 -6.85 -17.52
CA LEU A 108 5.07 -7.37 -16.43
C LEU A 108 5.91 -7.93 -15.28
N VAL A 109 7.11 -8.43 -15.55
CA VAL A 109 8.05 -8.93 -14.53
C VAL A 109 8.54 -7.80 -13.64
N THR A 110 8.90 -6.66 -14.21
CA THR A 110 9.31 -5.47 -13.44
C THR A 110 8.19 -4.96 -12.56
N ALA A 111 6.98 -4.84 -13.11
CA ALA A 111 5.81 -4.46 -12.33
C ALA A 111 5.54 -5.45 -11.19
N ALA A 112 5.52 -6.76 -11.48
CA ALA A 112 5.29 -7.80 -10.47
C ALA A 112 6.35 -7.79 -9.36
N SER A 113 7.63 -7.56 -9.69
CA SER A 113 8.71 -7.41 -8.72
C SER A 113 8.46 -6.25 -7.78
N ASN A 114 8.20 -5.07 -8.32
CA ASN A 114 7.91 -3.88 -7.54
C ASN A 114 6.71 -4.09 -6.61
N PHE A 115 5.60 -4.66 -7.11
CA PHE A 115 4.44 -4.97 -6.28
C PHE A 115 4.76 -5.91 -5.14
N THR A 116 5.52 -6.97 -5.41
CA THR A 116 5.91 -7.93 -4.38
C THR A 116 6.74 -7.27 -3.30
N ILE A 117 7.75 -6.49 -3.68
CA ILE A 117 8.64 -5.84 -2.71
C ILE A 117 7.88 -4.84 -1.85
N PHE A 118 7.09 -3.95 -2.44
CA PHE A 118 6.36 -2.96 -1.65
C PHE A 118 5.27 -3.59 -0.78
N THR A 119 4.62 -4.67 -1.25
CA THR A 119 3.69 -5.43 -0.41
C THR A 119 4.40 -6.08 0.77
N VAL A 120 5.55 -6.73 0.54
CA VAL A 120 6.35 -7.32 1.63
C VAL A 120 6.86 -6.25 2.59
N LEU A 121 7.29 -5.10 2.08
CA LEU A 121 7.75 -3.97 2.91
C LEU A 121 6.65 -3.36 3.79
N SER A 122 5.38 -3.52 3.44
CA SER A 122 4.28 -3.02 4.27
C SER A 122 4.04 -3.87 5.53
N VAL A 123 4.45 -5.14 5.51
CA VAL A 123 4.15 -6.10 6.58
C VAL A 123 4.86 -5.77 7.90
N PRO A 124 6.17 -5.46 7.95
CA PRO A 124 6.85 -5.20 9.22
C PRO A 124 6.24 -4.03 9.99
N GLY A 125 5.96 -2.92 9.33
CA GLY A 125 5.33 -1.76 9.96
C GLY A 125 3.92 -2.08 10.47
N PHE A 126 3.15 -2.84 9.70
CA PHE A 126 1.85 -3.36 10.11
C PHE A 126 1.95 -4.20 11.40
N VAL A 127 2.84 -5.20 11.43
CA VAL A 127 3.00 -6.12 12.56
C VAL A 127 3.46 -5.37 13.83
N VAL A 128 4.48 -4.52 13.72
CA VAL A 128 4.96 -3.74 14.87
C VAL A 128 3.88 -2.82 15.41
N THR A 129 3.13 -2.15 14.53
CA THR A 129 2.03 -1.29 14.94
C THR A 129 0.92 -2.07 15.64
N LEU A 130 0.56 -3.24 15.12
CA LEU A 130 -0.43 -4.12 15.72
C LEU A 130 -0.03 -4.55 17.13
N LEU A 131 1.23 -4.97 17.30
CA LEU A 131 1.77 -5.37 18.61
C LEU A 131 1.77 -4.22 19.61
N VAL A 132 2.20 -3.03 19.17
CA VAL A 132 2.20 -1.82 20.01
C VAL A 132 0.77 -1.44 20.41
N ALA A 133 -0.18 -1.48 19.47
CA ALA A 133 -1.57 -1.15 19.74
C ALA A 133 -2.24 -2.17 20.68
N ALA A 134 -2.04 -3.47 20.45
CA ALA A 134 -2.56 -4.52 21.31
C ALA A 134 -2.02 -4.39 22.74
N TRP A 135 -0.71 -4.16 22.89
CA TRP A 135 -0.07 -3.93 24.19
C TRP A 135 -0.57 -2.65 24.88
N ARG A 136 -0.73 -1.55 24.14
CA ARG A 136 -1.13 -0.25 24.69
C ARG A 136 -2.56 -0.23 25.22
N TYR A 137 -3.46 -0.98 24.57
CA TYR A 137 -4.87 -0.99 24.89
C TYR A 137 -5.31 -2.25 25.63
N ASP A 138 -4.40 -3.16 25.94
CA ASP A 138 -4.65 -4.44 26.62
C ASP A 138 -5.81 -5.23 25.97
N LEU A 139 -5.76 -5.35 24.64
CA LEU A 139 -6.83 -5.97 23.86
C LEU A 139 -6.50 -7.41 23.47
N ASP A 140 -7.42 -8.30 23.81
CA ASP A 140 -7.45 -9.66 23.25
C ASP A 140 -8.07 -9.62 21.84
N LEU A 141 -7.19 -9.53 20.83
CA LEU A 141 -7.63 -9.53 19.45
C LEU A 141 -7.90 -10.95 18.94
N ALA A 142 -9.06 -11.15 18.33
CA ALA A 142 -9.44 -12.41 17.70
C ALA A 142 -8.78 -12.55 16.32
N VAL A 143 -7.45 -12.80 16.32
CA VAL A 143 -6.68 -12.89 15.07
C VAL A 143 -7.08 -14.14 14.30
N SER A 144 -7.66 -13.97 13.13
CA SER A 144 -8.07 -15.06 12.23
C SER A 144 -7.15 -15.16 11.01
N TRP A 145 -7.15 -16.30 10.33
CA TRP A 145 -6.39 -16.49 9.08
C TRP A 145 -6.81 -15.52 7.96
N SER A 146 -8.00 -14.91 8.07
CA SER A 146 -8.46 -13.89 7.11
C SER A 146 -7.62 -12.62 7.13
N ILE A 147 -6.78 -12.40 8.15
CA ILE A 147 -5.85 -11.28 8.22
C ILE A 147 -4.82 -11.30 7.08
N VAL A 148 -4.40 -12.48 6.65
CA VAL A 148 -3.41 -12.62 5.57
C VAL A 148 -3.94 -12.06 4.24
N PRO A 149 -5.07 -12.53 3.69
CA PRO A 149 -5.64 -11.94 2.48
C PRO A 149 -6.07 -10.48 2.68
N ALA A 150 -6.47 -10.07 3.88
CA ALA A 150 -6.82 -8.69 4.18
C ALA A 150 -5.61 -7.75 4.03
N VAL A 151 -4.49 -8.07 4.66
CA VAL A 151 -3.24 -7.29 4.57
C VAL A 151 -2.71 -7.29 3.13
N LEU A 152 -2.76 -8.43 2.45
CA LEU A 152 -2.35 -8.51 1.04
C LEU A 152 -3.22 -7.63 0.13
N ALA A 153 -4.54 -7.67 0.28
CA ALA A 153 -5.46 -6.85 -0.51
C ALA A 153 -5.28 -5.36 -0.23
N ALA A 154 -5.16 -4.98 1.04
CA ALA A 154 -4.92 -3.60 1.46
C ALA A 154 -3.59 -3.07 0.92
N SER A 155 -2.50 -3.83 1.06
CA SER A 155 -1.18 -3.46 0.55
C SER A 155 -1.14 -3.39 -0.97
N LEU A 156 -1.72 -4.38 -1.66
CA LEU A 156 -1.80 -4.41 -3.11
C LEU A 156 -2.57 -3.20 -3.64
N MET A 157 -3.69 -2.84 -3.03
CA MET A 157 -4.47 -1.67 -3.41
C MET A 157 -3.66 -0.37 -3.20
N ALA A 158 -3.03 -0.18 -2.02
CA ALA A 158 -2.25 1.01 -1.72
C ALA A 158 -1.07 1.19 -2.70
N VAL A 159 -0.32 0.10 -2.96
CA VAL A 159 0.78 0.08 -3.93
C VAL A 159 0.28 0.37 -5.35
N SER A 160 -0.86 -0.21 -5.75
CA SER A 160 -1.45 0.01 -7.08
C SER A 160 -1.85 1.46 -7.30
N VAL A 161 -2.51 2.08 -6.33
CA VAL A 161 -2.93 3.49 -6.42
C VAL A 161 -1.72 4.42 -6.48
N GLY A 162 -0.72 4.21 -5.63
CA GLY A 162 0.52 4.99 -5.68
C GLY A 162 1.26 4.85 -7.00
N TRP A 163 1.34 3.62 -7.53
CA TRP A 163 1.97 3.33 -8.83
C TRP A 163 1.19 3.95 -9.98
N GLY A 164 -0.14 3.84 -9.97
CA GLY A 164 -1.04 4.46 -10.95
C GLY A 164 -0.90 5.98 -10.97
N ALA A 165 -0.93 6.62 -9.80
CA ALA A 165 -0.75 8.06 -9.65
C ALA A 165 0.63 8.52 -10.16
N ALA A 166 1.69 7.79 -9.80
CA ALA A 166 3.04 8.10 -10.23
C ALA A 166 3.25 8.02 -11.74
N HIS A 167 2.52 7.15 -12.44
CA HIS A 167 2.58 7.05 -13.90
C HIS A 167 1.62 8.03 -14.58
N ALA A 168 0.47 8.31 -13.98
CA ALA A 168 -0.51 9.27 -14.52
C ALA A 168 0.03 10.69 -14.59
N ILE A 169 0.84 11.09 -13.60
CA ILE A 169 1.39 12.45 -13.50
C ILE A 169 2.79 12.47 -14.12
N PRO A 170 3.01 13.28 -15.19
CA PRO A 170 4.30 13.34 -15.88
C PRO A 170 5.44 13.88 -15.02
N ASP A 171 5.17 14.94 -14.25
CA ASP A 171 6.16 15.58 -13.40
C ASP A 171 6.26 14.88 -12.03
N PRO A 172 7.43 14.32 -11.69
CA PRO A 172 7.65 13.66 -10.41
C PRO A 172 7.48 14.59 -9.19
N ARG A 173 7.74 15.89 -9.34
CA ARG A 173 7.59 16.87 -8.25
C ARG A 173 6.12 17.05 -7.90
N ILE A 174 5.27 17.20 -8.93
CA ILE A 174 3.82 17.30 -8.75
C ILE A 174 3.28 16.00 -8.16
N THR A 175 3.76 14.85 -8.63
CA THR A 175 3.39 13.55 -8.06
C THR A 175 3.65 13.54 -6.55
N ASN A 176 4.87 13.86 -6.12
CA ASN A 176 5.23 13.83 -4.71
C ASN A 176 4.41 14.80 -3.86
N LEU A 177 4.13 16.00 -4.36
CA LEU A 177 3.27 16.97 -3.67
C LEU A 177 1.85 16.44 -3.48
N LEU A 178 1.24 15.91 -4.55
CA LEU A 178 -0.13 15.40 -4.50
C LEU A 178 -0.27 14.17 -3.62
N VAL A 179 0.67 13.23 -3.69
CA VAL A 179 0.60 12.01 -2.84
C VAL A 179 0.78 12.35 -1.38
N ASN A 180 1.69 13.26 -1.04
CA ASN A 180 1.85 13.72 0.34
C ASN A 180 0.59 14.45 0.83
N LEU A 181 -0.03 15.28 0.00
CA LEU A 181 -1.31 15.90 0.34
C LEU A 181 -2.39 14.86 0.62
N VAL A 182 -2.50 13.83 -0.23
CA VAL A 182 -3.46 12.73 -0.04
C VAL A 182 -3.19 11.99 1.26
N ILE A 183 -1.92 11.73 1.62
CA ILE A 183 -1.59 11.10 2.91
C ILE A 183 -2.08 11.94 4.08
N PHE A 184 -1.83 13.25 4.09
CA PHE A 184 -2.33 14.12 5.16
C PHE A 184 -3.86 14.09 5.24
N VAL A 185 -4.54 14.13 4.10
CA VAL A 185 -6.01 14.02 4.06
C VAL A 185 -6.46 12.67 4.62
N VAL A 186 -5.80 11.58 4.25
CA VAL A 186 -6.14 10.24 4.76
C VAL A 186 -5.92 10.15 6.27
N LEU A 187 -4.78 10.63 6.77
CA LEU A 187 -4.46 10.58 8.19
C LEU A 187 -5.42 11.40 9.06
N LEU A 188 -5.85 12.57 8.57
CA LEU A 188 -6.66 13.50 9.35
C LEU A 188 -8.16 13.25 9.20
N PHE A 189 -8.62 12.82 8.03
CA PHE A 189 -10.03 12.80 7.68
C PHE A 189 -10.58 11.41 7.36
N SER A 190 -9.76 10.35 7.33
CA SER A 190 -10.26 9.02 7.00
C SER A 190 -10.76 8.25 8.23
N PRO A 191 -11.92 7.58 8.15
CA PRO A 191 -12.48 6.77 9.24
C PRO A 191 -11.76 5.42 9.37
N ILE A 192 -10.44 5.45 9.53
CA ILE A 192 -9.60 4.26 9.71
C ILE A 192 -9.57 3.86 11.18
N ALA A 193 -9.26 4.82 12.06
CA ALA A 193 -9.12 4.61 13.50
C ALA A 193 -10.40 4.92 14.30
N PHE A 194 -11.45 5.39 13.63
CA PHE A 194 -12.71 5.76 14.24
C PHE A 194 -13.89 5.20 13.45
N PRO A 195 -15.07 4.98 14.10
CA PRO A 195 -16.30 4.62 13.41
C PRO A 195 -16.70 5.68 12.38
N ILE A 196 -17.19 5.24 11.22
CA ILE A 196 -17.61 6.15 10.13
C ILE A 196 -18.83 6.99 10.53
N GLU A 197 -19.60 6.52 11.50
CA GLU A 197 -20.79 7.17 12.06
C GLU A 197 -20.45 8.48 12.78
N ASN A 198 -19.21 8.66 13.21
CA ASN A 198 -18.75 9.89 13.85
C ASN A 198 -18.47 11.04 12.85
N PHE A 199 -18.57 10.76 11.55
CA PHE A 199 -18.29 11.72 10.50
C PHE A 199 -19.58 12.34 9.94
N PRO A 200 -19.54 13.59 9.44
CA PRO A 200 -20.66 14.16 8.71
C PRO A 200 -21.07 13.31 7.50
N ASP A 201 -22.37 13.25 7.17
CA ASP A 201 -22.92 12.37 6.12
C ASP A 201 -22.23 12.51 4.76
N TRP A 202 -21.85 13.73 4.38
CA TRP A 202 -21.15 13.97 3.12
C TRP A 202 -19.75 13.32 3.10
N LEU A 203 -19.02 13.39 4.23
CA LEU A 203 -17.69 12.83 4.37
C LEU A 203 -17.75 11.30 4.48
N ALA A 204 -18.71 10.79 5.26
CA ALA A 204 -18.99 9.37 5.35
C ALA A 204 -19.32 8.77 3.96
N SER A 205 -20.17 9.44 3.17
CA SER A 205 -20.53 9.02 1.82
C SER A 205 -19.33 8.99 0.88
N LEU A 206 -18.44 9.97 0.97
CA LEU A 206 -17.18 10.00 0.21
C LEU A 206 -16.28 8.80 0.57
N HIS A 207 -16.12 8.52 1.86
CA HIS A 207 -15.26 7.42 2.32
C HIS A 207 -15.82 6.02 2.01
N ARG A 208 -17.13 5.87 1.82
CA ARG A 208 -17.72 4.60 1.33
C ARG A 208 -17.28 4.23 -0.08
N VAL A 209 -16.85 5.21 -0.88
CA VAL A 209 -16.31 5.00 -2.23
C VAL A 209 -14.79 4.96 -2.23
N LEU A 210 -14.14 5.73 -1.36
CA LEU A 210 -12.69 5.73 -1.21
C LEU A 210 -12.17 4.41 -0.61
N PRO A 211 -10.96 3.96 -1.01
CA PRO A 211 -10.47 2.65 -0.62
C PRO A 211 -10.03 2.56 0.85
N PHE A 212 -9.68 3.68 1.49
CA PHE A 212 -9.02 3.70 2.80
C PHE A 212 -9.89 3.14 3.93
N TRP A 213 -11.18 3.47 3.94
CA TRP A 213 -12.13 2.88 4.87
C TRP A 213 -12.28 1.37 4.68
N SER A 214 -12.34 0.94 3.41
CA SER A 214 -12.40 -0.48 3.07
C SER A 214 -11.13 -1.23 3.45
N MET A 215 -9.93 -0.60 3.33
CA MET A 215 -8.68 -1.18 3.85
C MET A 215 -8.77 -1.46 5.34
N ALA A 216 -9.21 -0.47 6.13
CA ALA A 216 -9.33 -0.63 7.57
C ALA A 216 -10.33 -1.73 7.94
N ASN A 217 -11.45 -1.82 7.22
CA ASN A 217 -12.49 -2.81 7.52
C ASN A 217 -12.07 -4.25 7.16
N VAL A 218 -11.38 -4.50 6.04
CA VAL A 218 -10.89 -5.86 5.77
C VAL A 218 -9.84 -6.30 6.79
N VAL A 219 -8.96 -5.39 7.23
CA VAL A 219 -7.99 -5.66 8.28
C VAL A 219 -8.69 -5.89 9.63
N ARG A 220 -9.65 -5.04 9.98
CA ARG A 220 -10.45 -5.16 11.21
C ARG A 220 -11.20 -6.48 11.28
N ALA A 221 -11.80 -6.91 10.17
CA ALA A 221 -12.48 -8.22 10.11
C ALA A 221 -11.53 -9.41 10.33
N GLY A 222 -10.24 -9.27 10.03
CA GLY A 222 -9.23 -10.29 10.32
C GLY A 222 -8.73 -10.28 11.77
N LEU A 223 -9.04 -9.23 12.54
CA LEU A 223 -8.57 -9.01 13.92
C LEU A 223 -9.71 -9.04 14.95
N THR A 224 -10.96 -9.07 14.51
CA THR A 224 -12.14 -9.02 15.38
C THR A 224 -13.24 -9.94 14.87
N ASP A 225 -14.06 -10.48 15.78
CA ASP A 225 -15.20 -11.29 15.42
C ASP A 225 -16.46 -10.42 15.28
N GLY A 226 -17.08 -10.47 14.08
CA GLY A 226 -18.42 -9.92 13.84
C GLY A 226 -18.55 -8.39 13.86
N LEU A 227 -17.46 -7.63 13.98
CA LEU A 227 -17.51 -6.17 14.04
C LEU A 227 -17.73 -5.52 12.66
N VAL A 228 -17.42 -6.21 11.58
CA VAL A 228 -17.52 -5.69 10.21
C VAL A 228 -18.60 -6.42 9.45
N ALA A 229 -19.59 -5.67 8.98
CA ALA A 229 -20.62 -6.16 8.05
C ALA A 229 -20.12 -6.06 6.60
N ASP A 230 -20.75 -6.80 5.69
CA ASP A 230 -20.55 -6.70 4.23
C ASP A 230 -19.09 -6.77 3.77
N LEU A 231 -18.29 -7.69 4.33
CA LEU A 231 -16.87 -7.87 4.02
C LEU A 231 -16.62 -7.99 2.50
N GLY A 232 -17.52 -8.65 1.77
CA GLY A 232 -17.43 -8.78 0.30
C GLY A 232 -17.43 -7.43 -0.42
N ARG A 233 -18.22 -6.46 0.06
CA ARG A 233 -18.23 -5.10 -0.49
C ARG A 233 -16.88 -4.41 -0.32
N HIS A 234 -16.25 -4.55 0.83
CA HIS A 234 -14.95 -3.94 1.10
C HIS A 234 -13.87 -4.52 0.19
N TYR A 235 -13.83 -5.83 0.00
CA TYR A 235 -12.92 -6.44 -0.97
C TYR A 235 -13.21 -6.01 -2.42
N ALA A 236 -14.48 -5.86 -2.80
CA ALA A 236 -14.86 -5.38 -4.13
C ALA A 236 -14.37 -3.93 -4.36
N VAL A 237 -14.49 -3.04 -3.37
CA VAL A 237 -13.95 -1.67 -3.45
C VAL A 237 -12.43 -1.70 -3.63
N LEU A 238 -11.70 -2.49 -2.84
CA LEU A 238 -10.25 -2.60 -3.00
C LEU A 238 -9.85 -3.14 -4.38
N ALA A 239 -10.55 -4.16 -4.87
CA ALA A 239 -10.31 -4.71 -6.20
C ALA A 239 -10.60 -3.69 -7.30
N ALA A 240 -11.71 -2.95 -7.21
CA ALA A 240 -12.08 -1.91 -8.17
C ALA A 240 -11.01 -0.80 -8.25
N TRP A 241 -10.53 -0.31 -7.11
CA TRP A 241 -9.46 0.69 -7.08
C TRP A 241 -8.13 0.15 -7.61
N THR A 242 -7.79 -1.11 -7.30
CA THR A 242 -6.60 -1.79 -7.84
C THR A 242 -6.67 -1.86 -9.36
N VAL A 243 -7.78 -2.34 -9.92
CA VAL A 243 -7.99 -2.46 -11.36
C VAL A 243 -7.99 -1.09 -12.04
N CYS A 244 -8.66 -0.10 -11.44
CA CYS A 244 -8.67 1.28 -11.94
C CYS A 244 -7.24 1.86 -12.03
N ALA A 245 -6.45 1.72 -10.97
CA ALA A 245 -5.07 2.19 -10.94
C ALA A 245 -4.20 1.52 -12.02
N TRP A 246 -4.34 0.20 -12.22
CA TRP A 246 -3.64 -0.54 -13.26
C TRP A 246 -4.05 -0.12 -14.67
N THR A 247 -5.35 0.08 -14.91
CA THR A 247 -5.85 0.51 -16.21
C THR A 247 -5.36 1.90 -16.57
N VAL A 248 -5.37 2.83 -15.61
CA VAL A 248 -4.83 4.19 -15.79
C VAL A 248 -3.33 4.13 -16.12
N ALA A 249 -2.55 3.38 -15.34
CA ALA A 249 -1.13 3.25 -15.58
C ALA A 249 -0.81 2.61 -16.94
N ALA A 250 -1.50 1.53 -17.30
CA ALA A 250 -1.32 0.85 -18.59
C ALA A 250 -1.67 1.78 -19.77
N TRP A 251 -2.74 2.54 -19.66
CA TRP A 251 -3.17 3.49 -20.67
C TRP A 251 -2.14 4.62 -20.88
N VAL A 252 -1.62 5.20 -19.78
CA VAL A 252 -0.61 6.26 -19.85
C VAL A 252 0.71 5.75 -20.42
N VAL A 253 1.19 4.59 -19.95
CA VAL A 253 2.43 3.98 -20.46
C VAL A 253 2.28 3.58 -21.94
N GLY A 254 1.09 3.11 -22.34
CA GLY A 254 0.81 2.76 -23.74
C GLY A 254 0.80 3.95 -24.71
N ARG A 255 0.48 5.16 -24.24
CA ARG A 255 0.48 6.41 -25.05
C ARG A 255 1.86 7.05 -25.25
N ARG A 256 2.83 6.69 -24.43
CA ARG A 256 4.21 7.23 -24.50
C ARG A 256 5.11 6.46 -25.50
N ARG A 257 4.50 5.82 -26.51
CA ARG A 257 5.18 5.16 -27.61
C ARG A 257 5.32 6.10 -28.81
#